data_c2f0bfc270650c4eb098638f5a278f61
#
_entry.id   c2f0bfc270650c4eb098638f5a278f61
#
_cell.length_a   1.000
_cell.length_b   1.000
_cell.length_c   1.000
_cell.angle_alpha   90.00
_cell.angle_beta   90.00
_cell.angle_gamma   90.00
#
_symmetry.space_group_name_H-M   'P 1'
#
loop_
_entity.id
_entity.type
_entity.pdbx_description
1 polymer ?
#
loop_
_entity_poly.entity_id
_entity_poly.type
_entity_poly.pdbx_seq_one_letter_code
_entity_poly.pdbx_strand_id
1 'polypeptide(L)'
;MPEPPPARCPSDPESPTVLTTPTIRTLGPSDLSEVLGVLDQDPVANAFVTARVLDSGLEQPQLGGQLWGWYQDSRLTSLCYAGANLVPVAAGPAAVRAFARRALHEGRGCSSIVGPAGPTARLWSLLQPHWGPAREVRARQPLMATSRPAPGVTPDPLVRRVRKDEMDLVLPAAIAMFTEEVGFSPLDAEDGGLIYQARVAETVGTGRCFARVEDGRVVFKAEIGAVTPRTCQLQGVWTAPDRRGEGLATRGLAAVLRFALADEAPLVSLYVNDFNAPALAVYRRLGFRETGTLMSVLF
;
A
#
# COMPACT_ATOMS: atom_id res chain seq x y z
N MET A 1 -79.66 -16.81 -3.14
CA MET A 1 -78.68 -16.63 -2.07
C MET A 1 -77.29 -16.85 -2.70
N PRO A 2 -76.43 -15.87 -2.70
CA PRO A 2 -75.08 -16.05 -3.21
C PRO A 2 -74.18 -16.71 -2.15
N GLU A 3 -73.28 -17.58 -2.60
CA GLU A 3 -72.26 -18.30 -1.80
C GLU A 3 -71.27 -17.32 -1.14
N PRO A 4 -70.76 -17.63 0.08
CA PRO A 4 -69.74 -16.81 0.72
C PRO A 4 -68.34 -17.04 0.07
N PRO A 5 -67.46 -16.03 0.07
CA PRO A 5 -66.13 -16.14 -0.50
C PRO A 5 -65.20 -17.05 0.35
N PRO A 6 -64.20 -17.71 -0.27
CA PRO A 6 -63.30 -18.60 0.43
C PRO A 6 -62.44 -17.86 1.42
N ALA A 7 -62.20 -18.48 2.57
CA ALA A 7 -61.36 -18.01 3.65
C ALA A 7 -59.87 -17.83 3.19
N ARG A 8 -59.25 -16.72 3.52
CA ARG A 8 -57.82 -16.48 3.34
C ARG A 8 -57.01 -17.41 4.22
N CYS A 9 -56.07 -18.14 3.63
CA CYS A 9 -55.02 -18.84 4.38
C CYS A 9 -54.20 -17.84 5.22
N PRO A 10 -53.81 -18.23 6.46
CA PRO A 10 -52.87 -17.41 7.24
C PRO A 10 -51.50 -17.39 6.54
N SER A 11 -50.93 -16.20 6.43
CA SER A 11 -49.58 -15.97 5.97
C SER A 11 -48.58 -16.78 6.80
N ASP A 12 -47.68 -17.47 6.11
CA ASP A 12 -46.54 -18.17 6.72
C ASP A 12 -45.76 -17.23 7.63
N PRO A 13 -45.31 -17.69 8.80
CA PRO A 13 -44.45 -16.90 9.67
C PRO A 13 -43.11 -16.66 8.98
N GLU A 14 -42.74 -15.38 8.84
CA GLU A 14 -41.40 -14.97 8.39
C GLU A 14 -40.36 -15.73 9.24
N SER A 15 -39.50 -16.47 8.55
CA SER A 15 -38.37 -17.16 9.18
C SER A 15 -37.52 -16.12 9.94
N PRO A 16 -37.16 -16.37 11.20
CA PRO A 16 -36.37 -15.44 11.97
C PRO A 16 -35.02 -15.25 11.28
N THR A 17 -34.73 -14.01 10.90
CA THR A 17 -33.39 -13.60 10.44
C THR A 17 -32.44 -13.81 11.61
N VAL A 18 -31.64 -14.87 11.56
CA VAL A 18 -30.59 -15.14 12.55
C VAL A 18 -29.53 -14.03 12.39
N LEU A 19 -29.59 -13.04 13.25
CA LEU A 19 -28.54 -12.01 13.35
C LEU A 19 -27.27 -12.70 13.86
N THR A 20 -26.35 -13.03 12.96
CA THR A 20 -25.05 -13.57 13.32
C THR A 20 -24.21 -12.46 13.94
N THR A 21 -23.67 -12.72 15.13
CA THR A 21 -22.78 -11.77 15.82
C THR A 21 -21.54 -11.52 14.97
N PRO A 22 -21.19 -10.26 14.68
CA PRO A 22 -19.98 -9.97 13.93
C PRO A 22 -18.74 -10.52 14.61
N THR A 23 -17.87 -11.18 13.84
CA THR A 23 -16.67 -11.86 14.36
C THR A 23 -15.40 -11.39 13.68
N ILE A 24 -14.29 -11.47 14.42
CA ILE A 24 -12.94 -11.22 13.90
C ILE A 24 -12.10 -12.49 14.08
N ARG A 25 -11.37 -12.91 13.04
CA ARG A 25 -10.42 -14.01 13.13
C ARG A 25 -9.19 -13.78 12.24
N THR A 26 -8.12 -14.51 12.51
CA THR A 26 -6.98 -14.59 11.59
C THR A 26 -7.38 -15.44 10.39
N LEU A 27 -6.96 -15.00 9.21
CA LEU A 27 -7.21 -15.65 7.94
C LEU A 27 -6.01 -16.50 7.52
N GLY A 28 -6.27 -17.56 6.78
CA GLY A 28 -5.28 -18.48 6.25
C GLY A 28 -5.54 -18.86 4.80
N PRO A 29 -4.79 -19.82 4.24
CA PRO A 29 -4.86 -20.19 2.82
C PRO A 29 -6.25 -20.54 2.31
N SER A 30 -7.09 -21.17 3.14
CA SER A 30 -8.48 -21.51 2.79
C SER A 30 -9.39 -20.30 2.54
N ASP A 31 -8.98 -19.11 3.02
CA ASP A 31 -9.76 -17.87 2.90
C ASP A 31 -9.35 -17.02 1.67
N LEU A 32 -8.35 -17.47 0.91
CA LEU A 32 -7.71 -16.68 -0.15
C LEU A 32 -8.71 -16.08 -1.14
N SER A 33 -9.68 -16.86 -1.59
CA SER A 33 -10.70 -16.40 -2.55
C SER A 33 -11.56 -15.26 -2.01
N GLU A 34 -12.03 -15.36 -0.75
CA GLU A 34 -12.82 -14.31 -0.11
C GLU A 34 -11.97 -13.05 0.14
N VAL A 35 -10.72 -13.24 0.56
CA VAL A 35 -9.75 -12.15 0.77
C VAL A 35 -9.53 -11.36 -0.51
N LEU A 36 -9.26 -12.04 -1.63
CA LEU A 36 -9.07 -11.38 -2.93
C LEU A 36 -10.32 -10.63 -3.37
N GLY A 37 -11.52 -11.16 -3.08
CA GLY A 37 -12.78 -10.47 -3.36
C GLY A 37 -12.94 -9.14 -2.59
N VAL A 38 -12.44 -9.06 -1.35
CA VAL A 38 -12.43 -7.80 -0.58
C VAL A 38 -11.35 -6.85 -1.10
N LEU A 39 -10.16 -7.35 -1.41
CA LEU A 39 -9.05 -6.54 -1.92
C LEU A 39 -9.37 -5.92 -3.29
N ASP A 40 -10.09 -6.62 -4.13
CA ASP A 40 -10.48 -6.19 -5.48
C ASP A 40 -11.49 -5.03 -5.50
N GLN A 41 -12.09 -4.66 -4.37
CA GLN A 41 -13.00 -3.51 -4.27
C GLN A 41 -12.29 -2.18 -4.54
N ASP A 42 -11.01 -2.07 -4.17
CA ASP A 42 -10.15 -0.93 -4.50
C ASP A 42 -8.72 -1.42 -4.77
N PRO A 43 -8.42 -1.86 -6.01
CA PRO A 43 -7.12 -2.43 -6.36
C PRO A 43 -5.96 -1.46 -6.17
N VAL A 44 -6.22 -0.15 -6.24
CA VAL A 44 -5.18 0.88 -6.11
C VAL A 44 -4.83 1.11 -4.64
N ALA A 45 -5.84 1.32 -3.79
CA ALA A 45 -5.61 1.53 -2.36
C ALA A 45 -5.07 0.27 -1.67
N ASN A 46 -5.47 -0.90 -2.15
CA ASN A 46 -5.12 -2.20 -1.55
C ASN A 46 -3.89 -2.84 -2.18
N ALA A 47 -3.20 -2.19 -3.13
CA ALA A 47 -2.09 -2.76 -3.90
C ALA A 47 -1.03 -3.44 -3.03
N PHE A 48 -0.62 -2.81 -1.92
CA PHE A 48 0.37 -3.35 -1.00
C PHE A 48 -0.09 -4.66 -0.35
N VAL A 49 -1.31 -4.68 0.21
CA VAL A 49 -1.83 -5.89 0.88
C VAL A 49 -2.10 -6.99 -0.15
N THR A 50 -2.63 -6.62 -1.32
CA THR A 50 -2.88 -7.57 -2.41
C THR A 50 -1.60 -8.26 -2.87
N ALA A 51 -0.51 -7.50 -3.09
CA ALA A 51 0.78 -8.08 -3.46
C ALA A 51 1.27 -9.07 -2.39
N ARG A 52 1.23 -8.70 -1.10
CA ARG A 52 1.61 -9.59 0.00
C ARG A 52 0.80 -10.89 0.03
N VAL A 53 -0.52 -10.78 -0.16
CA VAL A 53 -1.42 -11.93 -0.20
C VAL A 53 -1.14 -12.84 -1.38
N LEU A 54 -0.90 -12.28 -2.57
CA LEU A 54 -0.58 -13.06 -3.77
C LEU A 54 0.78 -13.76 -3.66
N ASP A 55 1.80 -13.08 -3.12
CA ASP A 55 3.14 -13.63 -2.97
C ASP A 55 3.18 -14.75 -1.93
N SER A 56 2.37 -14.66 -0.87
CA SER A 56 2.39 -15.62 0.25
C SER A 56 1.33 -16.71 0.17
N GLY A 57 0.25 -16.52 -0.61
CA GLY A 57 -0.94 -17.39 -0.55
C GLY A 57 -1.59 -17.44 0.84
N LEU A 58 -1.38 -16.42 1.68
CA LEU A 58 -1.72 -16.36 3.11
C LEU A 58 -0.95 -17.36 3.99
N GLU A 59 0.11 -17.96 3.49
CA GLU A 59 1.00 -18.80 4.29
C GLU A 59 1.88 -17.94 5.19
N GLN A 60 1.97 -18.30 6.46
CA GLN A 60 2.92 -17.73 7.40
C GLN A 60 4.20 -18.59 7.43
N PRO A 61 5.38 -18.02 7.46
CA PRO A 61 5.77 -16.62 7.67
C PRO A 61 5.89 -15.75 6.41
N GLN A 62 5.62 -16.29 5.19
CA GLN A 62 5.82 -15.59 3.92
C GLN A 62 5.01 -14.28 3.82
N LEU A 63 3.83 -14.24 4.46
CA LEU A 63 3.00 -13.03 4.54
C LEU A 63 3.71 -11.88 5.29
N GLY A 64 4.66 -12.19 6.17
CA GLY A 64 5.37 -11.21 6.99
C GLY A 64 4.50 -10.55 8.06
N GLY A 65 3.45 -11.25 8.52
CA GLY A 65 2.49 -10.80 9.51
C GLY A 65 1.24 -11.66 9.52
N GLN A 66 0.15 -11.11 10.03
CA GLN A 66 -1.17 -11.74 10.04
C GLN A 66 -2.13 -10.95 9.15
N LEU A 67 -3.14 -11.62 8.63
CA LEU A 67 -4.30 -10.97 8.02
C LEU A 67 -5.53 -11.27 8.88
N TRP A 68 -6.14 -10.23 9.44
CA TRP A 68 -7.37 -10.33 10.23
C TRP A 68 -8.57 -10.03 9.34
N GLY A 69 -9.58 -10.90 9.42
CA GLY A 69 -10.84 -10.73 8.72
C GLY A 69 -11.97 -10.33 9.67
N TRP A 70 -12.78 -9.37 9.26
CA TRP A 70 -14.01 -8.97 9.91
C TRP A 70 -15.19 -9.54 9.14
N TYR A 71 -15.98 -10.37 9.81
CA TYR A 71 -17.18 -11.00 9.26
C TYR A 71 -18.43 -10.29 9.77
N GLN A 72 -19.32 -9.96 8.87
CA GLN A 72 -20.66 -9.49 9.16
C GLN A 72 -21.66 -10.36 8.38
N ASP A 73 -22.67 -10.89 9.07
CA ASP A 73 -23.64 -11.81 8.50
C ASP A 73 -22.99 -12.98 7.72
N SER A 74 -21.96 -13.57 8.35
CA SER A 74 -21.14 -14.66 7.82
C SER A 74 -20.36 -14.33 6.54
N ARG A 75 -20.28 -13.07 6.13
CA ARG A 75 -19.50 -12.62 4.97
C ARG A 75 -18.26 -11.85 5.41
N LEU A 76 -17.13 -12.14 4.79
CA LEU A 76 -15.93 -11.34 4.94
C LEU A 76 -16.13 -9.96 4.28
N THR A 77 -16.10 -8.90 5.06
CA THR A 77 -16.38 -7.54 4.56
C THR A 77 -15.21 -6.57 4.71
N SER A 78 -14.29 -6.85 5.65
CA SER A 78 -13.15 -5.97 5.91
C SER A 78 -11.94 -6.79 6.34
N LEU A 79 -10.75 -6.25 6.06
CA LEU A 79 -9.47 -6.87 6.42
C LEU A 79 -8.62 -5.89 7.22
N CYS A 80 -7.65 -6.45 7.98
CA CYS A 80 -6.55 -5.68 8.53
C CYS A 80 -5.27 -6.50 8.43
N TYR A 81 -4.31 -6.03 7.63
CA TYR A 81 -2.97 -6.61 7.64
C TYR A 81 -2.22 -6.10 8.87
N ALA A 82 -1.65 -7.00 9.65
CA ALA A 82 -0.92 -6.75 10.88
C ALA A 82 0.48 -7.39 10.80
N GLY A 83 1.45 -6.60 10.39
CA GLY A 83 2.86 -6.95 10.28
C GLY A 83 3.73 -5.75 10.58
N ALA A 84 4.78 -5.51 9.79
CA ALA A 84 5.58 -4.29 9.91
C ALA A 84 4.74 -3.00 9.77
N ASN A 85 3.62 -3.10 9.07
CA ASN A 85 2.60 -2.06 8.99
C ASN A 85 1.26 -2.61 9.49
N LEU A 86 0.43 -1.77 10.08
CA LEU A 86 -0.98 -2.06 10.36
C LEU A 86 -1.84 -1.39 9.29
N VAL A 87 -2.54 -2.18 8.45
CA VAL A 87 -3.23 -1.66 7.25
C VAL A 87 -4.71 -2.07 7.25
N PRO A 88 -5.63 -1.16 7.58
CA PRO A 88 -7.07 -1.42 7.48
C PRO A 88 -7.52 -1.37 6.01
N VAL A 89 -8.26 -2.38 5.57
CA VAL A 89 -8.79 -2.54 4.20
C VAL A 89 -10.30 -2.64 4.24
N ALA A 90 -11.00 -1.86 3.43
CA ALA A 90 -12.46 -1.79 3.35
C ALA A 90 -13.14 -1.69 4.74
N ALA A 91 -12.47 -1.04 5.71
CA ALA A 91 -12.84 -1.11 7.12
C ALA A 91 -13.84 -0.02 7.49
N GLY A 92 -15.10 -0.42 7.67
CA GLY A 92 -16.14 0.42 8.27
C GLY A 92 -15.93 0.64 9.79
N PRO A 93 -16.72 1.54 10.41
CA PRO A 93 -16.52 1.90 11.83
C PRO A 93 -16.56 0.74 12.82
N ALA A 94 -17.37 -0.30 12.56
CA ALA A 94 -17.46 -1.48 13.43
C ALA A 94 -16.21 -2.36 13.31
N ALA A 95 -15.75 -2.60 12.07
CA ALA A 95 -14.52 -3.34 11.80
C ALA A 95 -13.29 -2.65 12.39
N VAL A 96 -13.18 -1.31 12.22
CA VAL A 96 -12.09 -0.52 12.81
C VAL A 96 -12.04 -0.66 14.32
N ARG A 97 -13.20 -0.62 15.03
CA ARG A 97 -13.23 -0.86 16.49
C ARG A 97 -12.79 -2.26 16.88
N ALA A 98 -13.14 -3.26 16.08
CA ALA A 98 -12.73 -4.65 16.31
C ALA A 98 -11.22 -4.82 16.09
N PHE A 99 -10.68 -4.25 15.01
CA PHE A 99 -9.24 -4.25 14.72
C PHE A 99 -8.45 -3.51 15.79
N ALA A 100 -8.95 -2.36 16.27
CA ALA A 100 -8.31 -1.62 17.36
C ALA A 100 -8.24 -2.45 18.65
N ARG A 101 -9.35 -3.09 19.06
CA ARG A 101 -9.35 -3.97 20.26
C ARG A 101 -8.35 -5.10 20.13
N ARG A 102 -8.28 -5.73 18.94
CA ARG A 102 -7.32 -6.80 18.71
C ARG A 102 -5.88 -6.29 18.74
N ALA A 103 -5.59 -5.18 18.09
CA ALA A 103 -4.27 -4.56 18.08
C ALA A 103 -3.81 -4.14 19.49
N LEU A 104 -4.74 -3.69 20.35
CA LEU A 104 -4.44 -3.39 21.75
C LEU A 104 -4.13 -4.65 22.56
N HIS A 105 -4.82 -5.75 22.28
CA HIS A 105 -4.57 -7.02 22.96
C HIS A 105 -3.22 -7.65 22.55
N GLU A 106 -2.87 -7.57 21.26
CA GLU A 106 -1.61 -8.13 20.76
C GLU A 106 -0.39 -7.22 21.03
N GLY A 107 -0.64 -5.94 21.36
CA GLY A 107 0.41 -4.94 21.53
C GLY A 107 0.88 -4.34 20.18
N ARG A 108 1.71 -3.29 20.27
CA ARG A 108 2.26 -2.63 19.08
C ARG A 108 3.47 -3.39 18.54
N GLY A 109 3.27 -4.16 17.48
CA GLY A 109 4.33 -4.85 16.72
C GLY A 109 4.69 -4.16 15.40
N CYS A 110 4.00 -3.07 15.03
CA CYS A 110 4.21 -2.37 13.75
C CYS A 110 5.02 -1.07 13.92
N SER A 111 5.74 -0.69 12.87
CA SER A 111 6.45 0.60 12.76
C SER A 111 5.56 1.72 12.19
N SER A 112 4.40 1.37 11.61
CA SER A 112 3.45 2.35 11.11
C SER A 112 2.02 1.81 11.03
N ILE A 113 1.04 2.73 11.00
CA ILE A 113 -0.31 2.47 10.53
C ILE A 113 -0.43 3.19 9.19
N VAL A 114 -0.85 2.52 8.13
CA VAL A 114 -1.00 3.12 6.80
C VAL A 114 -2.22 2.56 6.08
N GLY A 115 -2.93 3.40 5.34
CA GLY A 115 -4.09 2.97 4.57
C GLY A 115 -5.02 4.11 4.21
N PRO A 116 -6.25 3.83 3.71
CA PRO A 116 -7.25 4.85 3.41
C PRO A 116 -7.47 5.79 4.59
N ALA A 117 -7.45 7.10 4.34
CA ALA A 117 -7.36 8.11 5.39
C ALA A 117 -8.46 8.01 6.46
N GLY A 118 -9.72 7.78 6.08
CA GLY A 118 -10.83 7.69 7.01
C GLY A 118 -10.70 6.53 8.02
N PRO A 119 -10.58 5.27 7.57
CA PRO A 119 -10.35 4.13 8.45
C PRO A 119 -9.08 4.26 9.28
N THR A 120 -7.98 4.74 8.69
CA THR A 120 -6.68 4.89 9.37
C THR A 120 -6.76 5.93 10.48
N ALA A 121 -7.37 7.08 10.25
CA ALA A 121 -7.57 8.11 11.26
C ALA A 121 -8.41 7.60 12.45
N ARG A 122 -9.49 6.87 12.17
CA ARG A 122 -10.32 6.26 13.23
C ARG A 122 -9.57 5.19 14.00
N LEU A 123 -8.80 4.34 13.31
CA LEU A 123 -7.98 3.33 13.95
C LEU A 123 -6.94 3.97 14.89
N TRP A 124 -6.24 4.99 14.38
CA TRP A 124 -5.27 5.74 15.18
C TRP A 124 -5.90 6.42 16.40
N SER A 125 -7.06 7.07 16.25
CA SER A 125 -7.73 7.72 17.39
C SER A 125 -8.09 6.75 18.54
N LEU A 126 -8.31 5.46 18.22
CA LEU A 126 -8.56 4.42 19.21
C LEU A 126 -7.28 3.85 19.82
N LEU A 127 -6.18 3.83 19.08
CA LEU A 127 -4.91 3.25 19.52
C LEU A 127 -4.02 4.26 20.25
N GLN A 128 -4.03 5.52 19.86
CA GLN A 128 -3.17 6.56 20.40
C GLN A 128 -3.17 6.68 21.93
N PRO A 129 -4.32 6.61 22.64
CA PRO A 129 -4.33 6.70 24.10
C PRO A 129 -3.54 5.60 24.82
N HIS A 130 -3.32 4.47 24.12
CA HIS A 130 -2.66 3.27 24.66
C HIS A 130 -1.24 3.07 24.12
N TRP A 131 -1.00 3.47 22.87
CA TRP A 131 0.30 3.27 22.20
C TRP A 131 1.24 4.47 22.36
N GLY A 132 0.73 5.57 22.92
CA GLY A 132 1.47 6.81 23.09
C GLY A 132 1.53 7.66 21.82
N PRO A 133 2.36 8.70 21.81
CA PRO A 133 2.47 9.60 20.66
C PRO A 133 3.13 8.89 19.47
N ALA A 134 2.66 9.26 18.27
CA ALA A 134 3.38 8.95 17.05
C ALA A 134 4.58 9.89 16.89
N ARG A 135 5.62 9.41 16.22
CA ARG A 135 6.75 10.25 15.79
C ARG A 135 6.29 11.26 14.75
N GLU A 136 5.47 10.82 13.79
CA GLU A 136 4.94 11.65 12.72
C GLU A 136 3.55 11.16 12.29
N VAL A 137 2.66 12.11 11.97
CA VAL A 137 1.35 11.83 11.40
C VAL A 137 1.25 12.55 10.04
N ARG A 138 1.20 11.78 8.96
CA ARG A 138 0.97 12.25 7.59
C ARG A 138 -0.50 12.09 7.27
N ALA A 139 -1.29 13.08 7.68
CA ALA A 139 -2.76 12.99 7.67
C ALA A 139 -3.35 12.91 6.25
N ARG A 140 -2.66 13.46 5.25
CA ARG A 140 -3.11 13.49 3.86
C ARG A 140 -1.97 13.14 2.91
N GLN A 141 -2.10 12.00 2.25
CA GLN A 141 -1.21 11.54 1.21
C GLN A 141 -2.05 11.20 -0.03
N PRO A 142 -2.12 12.10 -1.04
CA PRO A 142 -2.79 11.80 -2.30
C PRO A 142 -2.34 10.47 -2.88
N LEU A 143 -3.29 9.56 -3.08
CA LEU A 143 -3.11 8.32 -3.83
C LEU A 143 -3.41 8.64 -5.29
N MET A 144 -2.44 8.43 -6.16
CA MET A 144 -2.53 8.83 -7.56
C MET A 144 -2.28 7.64 -8.48
N ALA A 145 -2.94 7.62 -9.64
CA ALA A 145 -2.75 6.54 -10.62
C ALA A 145 -2.80 7.06 -12.06
N THR A 146 -2.18 6.29 -12.96
CA THR A 146 -2.25 6.50 -14.41
C THR A 146 -2.16 5.16 -15.15
N SER A 147 -2.94 5.02 -16.25
CA SER A 147 -2.87 3.88 -17.17
C SER A 147 -2.09 4.19 -18.45
N ARG A 148 -1.62 5.44 -18.61
CA ARG A 148 -0.83 5.88 -19.77
C ARG A 148 -0.01 7.11 -19.40
N PRO A 149 1.24 7.23 -19.93
CA PRO A 149 2.01 8.45 -19.80
C PRO A 149 1.30 9.62 -20.48
N ALA A 150 1.41 10.83 -19.90
CA ALA A 150 0.95 12.03 -20.59
C ALA A 150 1.81 12.29 -21.84
N PRO A 151 1.23 12.81 -22.91
CA PRO A 151 1.99 13.21 -24.09
C PRO A 151 2.94 14.38 -23.78
N GLY A 152 4.01 14.51 -24.56
CA GLY A 152 4.94 15.65 -24.48
C GLY A 152 6.05 15.53 -23.44
N VAL A 153 6.17 14.40 -22.73
CA VAL A 153 7.34 14.12 -21.89
C VAL A 153 8.18 13.03 -22.55
N THR A 154 9.39 13.37 -22.96
CA THR A 154 10.35 12.39 -23.50
C THR A 154 10.96 11.59 -22.36
N PRO A 155 10.83 10.25 -22.36
CA PRO A 155 11.51 9.41 -21.39
C PRO A 155 13.01 9.53 -21.48
N ASP A 156 13.68 9.45 -20.33
CA ASP A 156 15.13 9.44 -20.26
C ASP A 156 15.70 8.10 -20.76
N PRO A 157 16.47 8.07 -21.86
CA PRO A 157 17.00 6.83 -22.41
C PRO A 157 18.10 6.19 -21.55
N LEU A 158 18.65 6.92 -20.58
CA LEU A 158 19.71 6.45 -19.69
C LEU A 158 19.14 5.80 -18.41
N VAL A 159 17.82 5.91 -18.17
CA VAL A 159 17.16 5.20 -17.08
C VAL A 159 16.94 3.76 -17.48
N ARG A 160 17.43 2.85 -16.66
CA ARG A 160 17.36 1.40 -16.87
C ARG A 160 17.15 0.65 -15.57
N ARG A 161 16.84 -0.63 -15.67
CA ARG A 161 16.84 -1.52 -14.50
C ARG A 161 18.25 -1.62 -13.92
N VAL A 162 18.34 -1.59 -12.61
CA VAL A 162 19.60 -1.83 -11.87
C VAL A 162 19.94 -3.33 -11.95
N ARG A 163 21.18 -3.65 -12.22
CA ARG A 163 21.66 -5.02 -12.24
C ARG A 163 22.01 -5.50 -10.83
N LYS A 164 22.02 -6.83 -10.63
CA LYS A 164 22.33 -7.44 -9.32
C LYS A 164 23.75 -7.14 -8.85
N ASP A 165 24.69 -6.95 -9.77
CA ASP A 165 26.09 -6.59 -9.51
C ASP A 165 26.31 -5.09 -9.25
N GLU A 166 25.24 -4.28 -9.25
CA GLU A 166 25.28 -2.83 -9.03
C GLU A 166 24.75 -2.39 -7.66
N MET A 167 24.66 -3.29 -6.69
CA MET A 167 24.19 -2.97 -5.34
C MET A 167 24.99 -1.83 -4.70
N ASP A 168 26.31 -1.82 -4.87
CA ASP A 168 27.20 -0.79 -4.32
C ASP A 168 26.93 0.61 -4.90
N LEU A 169 26.35 0.69 -6.11
CA LEU A 169 25.94 1.95 -6.74
C LEU A 169 24.59 2.45 -6.23
N VAL A 170 23.63 1.55 -6.03
CA VAL A 170 22.25 1.93 -5.69
C VAL A 170 22.03 2.12 -4.20
N LEU A 171 22.73 1.37 -3.35
CA LEU A 171 22.55 1.38 -1.91
C LEU A 171 22.79 2.76 -1.28
N PRO A 172 23.83 3.53 -1.63
CA PRO A 172 24.01 4.90 -1.12
C PRO A 172 22.86 5.82 -1.45
N ALA A 173 22.29 5.75 -2.67
CA ALA A 173 21.15 6.55 -3.09
C ALA A 173 19.87 6.12 -2.37
N ALA A 174 19.70 4.82 -2.10
CA ALA A 174 18.57 4.30 -1.34
C ALA A 174 18.62 4.75 0.12
N ILE A 175 19.79 4.73 0.75
CA ILE A 175 20.01 5.23 2.11
C ILE A 175 19.75 6.75 2.18
N ALA A 176 20.28 7.52 1.23
CA ALA A 176 20.06 8.98 1.18
C ALA A 176 18.56 9.31 1.03
N MET A 177 17.87 8.63 0.13
CA MET A 177 16.42 8.78 -0.04
C MET A 177 15.65 8.47 1.24
N PHE A 178 15.94 7.33 1.87
CA PHE A 178 15.28 6.92 3.10
C PHE A 178 15.51 7.95 4.23
N THR A 179 16.76 8.39 4.37
CA THR A 179 17.14 9.38 5.39
C THR A 179 16.42 10.71 5.19
N GLU A 180 16.29 11.18 3.94
CA GLU A 180 15.53 12.39 3.63
C GLU A 180 14.02 12.23 3.92
N GLU A 181 13.45 11.06 3.65
CA GLU A 181 12.01 10.83 3.82
C GLU A 181 11.62 10.56 5.26
N VAL A 182 12.46 9.83 5.99
CA VAL A 182 12.15 9.31 7.33
C VAL A 182 12.80 10.13 8.43
N GLY A 183 13.86 10.89 8.13
CA GLY A 183 14.54 11.79 9.06
C GLY A 183 15.66 11.14 9.88
N PHE A 184 15.97 9.86 9.67
CA PHE A 184 17.12 9.15 10.25
C PHE A 184 17.67 8.11 9.27
N SER A 185 18.95 7.75 9.42
CA SER A 185 19.57 6.76 8.55
C SER A 185 19.08 5.35 8.90
N PRO A 186 18.77 4.50 7.90
CA PRO A 186 18.48 3.10 8.17
C PRO A 186 19.70 2.35 8.78
N LEU A 187 20.90 2.91 8.66
CA LEU A 187 22.12 2.35 9.27
C LEU A 187 22.19 2.58 10.79
N ASP A 188 21.37 3.52 11.32
CA ASP A 188 21.28 3.78 12.75
C ASP A 188 20.36 2.78 13.48
N ALA A 189 19.70 1.86 12.73
CA ALA A 189 18.90 0.79 13.29
C ALA A 189 19.78 -0.24 14.04
N GLU A 190 19.18 -0.96 15.02
CA GLU A 190 19.90 -1.96 15.83
C GLU A 190 20.59 -3.05 15.01
N ASP A 191 20.05 -3.38 13.83
CA ASP A 191 20.62 -4.33 12.88
C ASP A 191 21.70 -3.72 11.95
N GLY A 192 22.08 -2.45 12.15
CA GLY A 192 23.03 -1.74 11.31
C GLY A 192 22.57 -1.59 9.85
N GLY A 193 21.27 -1.66 9.61
CA GLY A 193 20.67 -1.51 8.29
C GLY A 193 20.60 -2.78 7.45
N LEU A 194 20.88 -3.94 8.02
CA LEU A 194 20.86 -5.22 7.29
C LEU A 194 19.49 -5.54 6.68
N ILE A 195 18.40 -5.29 7.43
CA ILE A 195 17.03 -5.49 6.93
C ILE A 195 16.75 -4.55 5.76
N TYR A 196 17.19 -3.29 5.85
CA TYR A 196 17.02 -2.32 4.78
C TYR A 196 17.80 -2.71 3.51
N GLN A 197 19.07 -3.14 3.68
CA GLN A 197 19.91 -3.63 2.58
C GLN A 197 19.30 -4.85 1.91
N ALA A 198 18.78 -5.81 2.68
CA ALA A 198 18.09 -6.99 2.15
C ALA A 198 16.87 -6.61 1.31
N ARG A 199 16.10 -5.61 1.75
CA ARG A 199 14.94 -5.09 1.01
C ARG A 199 15.36 -4.43 -0.32
N VAL A 200 16.44 -3.65 -0.32
CA VAL A 200 16.98 -3.05 -1.56
C VAL A 200 17.45 -4.14 -2.50
N ALA A 201 18.16 -5.15 -1.97
CA ALA A 201 18.65 -6.30 -2.75
C ALA A 201 17.50 -7.10 -3.37
N GLU A 202 16.41 -7.30 -2.64
CA GLU A 202 15.20 -7.95 -3.16
C GLU A 202 14.60 -7.17 -4.34
N THR A 203 14.47 -5.84 -4.20
CA THR A 203 13.93 -4.98 -5.25
C THR A 203 14.82 -4.98 -6.49
N VAL A 204 16.13 -4.97 -6.33
CA VAL A 204 17.11 -5.13 -7.42
C VAL A 204 17.01 -6.54 -8.00
N GLY A 205 16.95 -7.55 -7.15
CA GLY A 205 16.88 -8.96 -7.54
C GLY A 205 15.67 -9.32 -8.40
N THR A 206 14.54 -8.67 -8.15
CA THR A 206 13.30 -8.81 -8.93
C THR A 206 13.25 -7.91 -10.17
N GLY A 207 14.29 -7.09 -10.43
CA GLY A 207 14.34 -6.16 -11.57
C GLY A 207 13.40 -4.96 -11.44
N ARG A 208 12.95 -4.64 -10.24
CA ARG A 208 11.99 -3.57 -9.94
C ARG A 208 12.64 -2.28 -9.42
N CYS A 209 13.97 -2.21 -9.44
CA CYS A 209 14.74 -1.00 -9.16
C CYS A 209 15.26 -0.39 -10.46
N PHE A 210 15.02 0.91 -10.65
CA PHE A 210 15.42 1.66 -11.84
C PHE A 210 16.32 2.81 -11.42
N ALA A 211 17.37 3.08 -12.20
CA ALA A 211 18.27 4.17 -11.94
C ALA A 211 18.84 4.78 -13.22
N ARG A 212 19.21 6.05 -13.11
CA ARG A 212 20.17 6.72 -13.99
C ARG A 212 21.49 6.87 -13.25
N VAL A 213 22.57 6.36 -13.85
CA VAL A 213 23.93 6.42 -13.31
C VAL A 213 24.74 7.39 -14.16
N GLU A 214 25.44 8.32 -13.53
CA GLU A 214 26.40 9.24 -14.13
C GLU A 214 27.65 9.29 -13.25
N ASP A 215 28.81 9.24 -13.87
CA ASP A 215 30.12 9.32 -13.21
C ASP A 215 30.23 8.36 -12.00
N GLY A 216 29.72 7.14 -12.16
CA GLY A 216 29.77 6.09 -11.12
C GLY A 216 28.80 6.30 -9.95
N ARG A 217 27.85 7.23 -10.02
CA ARG A 217 26.82 7.46 -8.98
C ARG A 217 25.41 7.47 -9.54
N VAL A 218 24.46 7.11 -8.71
CA VAL A 218 23.02 7.24 -9.03
C VAL A 218 22.60 8.70 -8.89
N VAL A 219 22.07 9.29 -9.96
CA VAL A 219 21.53 10.65 -9.98
C VAL A 219 20.00 10.70 -9.96
N PHE A 220 19.35 9.61 -10.38
CA PHE A 220 17.91 9.39 -10.26
C PHE A 220 17.64 7.91 -9.97
N LYS A 221 16.70 7.62 -9.11
CA LYS A 221 16.16 6.27 -8.90
C LYS A 221 14.66 6.28 -8.67
N ALA A 222 14.02 5.16 -8.96
CA ALA A 222 12.65 4.83 -8.58
C ALA A 222 12.50 3.32 -8.49
N GLU A 223 11.53 2.86 -7.72
CA GLU A 223 11.26 1.44 -7.48
C GLU A 223 9.78 1.13 -7.71
N ILE A 224 9.50 -0.13 -8.05
CA ILE A 224 8.16 -0.71 -8.01
C ILE A 224 8.09 -1.57 -6.76
N GLY A 225 7.34 -1.12 -5.75
CA GLY A 225 7.30 -1.75 -4.42
C GLY A 225 6.23 -2.81 -4.25
N ALA A 226 5.15 -2.72 -5.03
CA ALA A 226 4.08 -3.71 -5.03
C ALA A 226 3.60 -3.95 -6.47
N VAL A 227 3.31 -5.21 -6.80
CA VAL A 227 2.79 -5.61 -8.10
C VAL A 227 1.64 -6.56 -7.91
N THR A 228 0.56 -6.29 -8.62
CA THR A 228 -0.63 -7.13 -8.70
C THR A 228 -1.06 -7.24 -10.17
N PRO A 229 -1.93 -8.16 -10.56
CA PRO A 229 -2.44 -8.23 -11.93
C PRO A 229 -3.15 -6.96 -12.41
N ARG A 230 -3.59 -6.10 -11.49
CA ARG A 230 -4.39 -4.90 -11.81
C ARG A 230 -3.62 -3.59 -11.68
N THR A 231 -2.63 -3.52 -10.79
CA THR A 231 -1.86 -2.31 -10.56
C THR A 231 -0.48 -2.63 -10.01
N CYS A 232 0.50 -1.77 -10.34
CA CYS A 232 1.75 -1.73 -9.62
C CYS A 232 1.92 -0.36 -8.94
N GLN A 233 2.67 -0.32 -7.84
CA GLN A 233 2.85 0.88 -7.04
C GLN A 233 4.31 1.31 -7.02
N LEU A 234 4.56 2.54 -7.48
CA LEU A 234 5.88 3.17 -7.42
C LEU A 234 6.18 3.64 -6.00
N GLN A 235 7.44 3.51 -5.64
CA GLN A 235 8.00 4.01 -4.39
C GLN A 235 9.44 4.44 -4.59
N GLY A 236 10.06 5.04 -3.57
CA GLY A 236 11.49 5.29 -3.56
C GLY A 236 11.98 6.21 -4.69
N VAL A 237 11.13 7.14 -5.13
CA VAL A 237 11.48 8.12 -6.17
C VAL A 237 12.42 9.14 -5.58
N TRP A 238 13.63 9.25 -6.12
CA TRP A 238 14.64 10.15 -5.61
C TRP A 238 15.50 10.73 -6.73
N THR A 239 15.92 11.96 -6.55
CA THR A 239 16.89 12.64 -7.41
C THR A 239 17.98 13.23 -6.52
N ALA A 240 19.23 13.04 -6.91
CA ALA A 240 20.39 13.56 -6.20
C ALA A 240 20.22 15.08 -5.95
N PRO A 241 20.44 15.58 -4.72
CA PRO A 241 20.14 16.97 -4.34
C PRO A 241 20.75 18.01 -5.26
N ASP A 242 22.01 17.79 -5.67
CA ASP A 242 22.77 18.66 -6.58
C ASP A 242 22.30 18.63 -8.05
N ARG A 243 21.37 17.70 -8.39
CA ARG A 243 20.83 17.53 -9.74
C ARG A 243 19.32 17.80 -9.80
N ARG A 244 18.76 18.38 -8.74
CA ARG A 244 17.35 18.78 -8.70
C ARG A 244 17.12 20.02 -9.57
N GLY A 245 15.89 20.16 -10.09
CA GLY A 245 15.56 21.27 -11.00
C GLY A 245 15.91 21.02 -12.48
N GLU A 246 16.72 20.00 -12.81
CA GLU A 246 17.13 19.67 -14.19
C GLU A 246 16.09 18.82 -14.95
N GLY A 247 14.95 18.52 -14.34
CA GLY A 247 13.89 17.69 -14.95
C GLY A 247 14.18 16.19 -14.96
N LEU A 248 15.21 15.72 -14.23
CA LEU A 248 15.57 14.30 -14.14
C LEU A 248 14.42 13.45 -13.61
N ALA A 249 13.73 13.88 -12.54
CA ALA A 249 12.57 13.16 -12.01
C ALA A 249 11.48 12.98 -13.05
N THR A 250 11.15 14.03 -13.83
CA THR A 250 10.08 13.96 -14.84
C THR A 250 10.44 13.00 -15.96
N ARG A 251 11.64 13.12 -16.54
CA ARG A 251 12.07 12.27 -17.65
C ARG A 251 12.37 10.83 -17.18
N GLY A 252 12.95 10.72 -15.98
CA GLY A 252 13.25 9.42 -15.38
C GLY A 252 12.00 8.61 -15.07
N LEU A 253 11.01 9.24 -14.43
CA LEU A 253 9.72 8.56 -14.18
C LEU A 253 8.95 8.27 -15.47
N ALA A 254 9.06 9.09 -16.51
CA ALA A 254 8.47 8.75 -17.81
C ALA A 254 9.06 7.45 -18.39
N ALA A 255 10.36 7.21 -18.18
CA ALA A 255 10.99 5.95 -18.56
C ALA A 255 10.50 4.78 -17.70
N VAL A 256 10.46 4.97 -16.36
CA VAL A 256 9.96 3.93 -15.43
C VAL A 256 8.50 3.57 -15.72
N LEU A 257 7.63 4.56 -16.02
CA LEU A 257 6.24 4.32 -16.42
C LEU A 257 6.12 3.43 -17.66
N ARG A 258 7.00 3.60 -18.65
CA ARG A 258 7.01 2.73 -19.82
C ARG A 258 7.31 1.28 -19.45
N PHE A 259 8.31 1.04 -18.61
CA PHE A 259 8.63 -0.31 -18.12
C PHE A 259 7.46 -0.88 -17.28
N ALA A 260 6.94 -0.09 -16.35
CA ALA A 260 5.87 -0.53 -15.46
C ALA A 260 4.59 -0.93 -16.23
N LEU A 261 4.17 -0.12 -17.21
CA LEU A 261 2.97 -0.38 -18.01
C LEU A 261 3.18 -1.49 -19.05
N ALA A 262 4.42 -1.72 -19.52
CA ALA A 262 4.72 -2.77 -20.47
C ALA A 262 4.86 -4.15 -19.80
N ASP A 263 5.48 -4.20 -18.62
CA ASP A 263 5.97 -5.45 -18.06
C ASP A 263 5.25 -5.88 -16.77
N GLU A 264 4.65 -4.93 -15.99
CA GLU A 264 4.19 -5.24 -14.63
C GLU A 264 2.66 -5.21 -14.50
N ALA A 265 2.00 -4.09 -14.86
CA ALA A 265 0.55 -3.96 -14.69
C ALA A 265 -0.07 -2.88 -15.60
N PRO A 266 -1.38 -2.99 -15.93
CA PRO A 266 -2.07 -2.02 -16.79
C PRO A 266 -2.27 -0.64 -16.13
N LEU A 267 -2.07 -0.54 -14.81
CA LEU A 267 -2.24 0.70 -14.05
C LEU A 267 -1.03 0.89 -13.12
N VAL A 268 -0.46 2.08 -13.12
CA VAL A 268 0.64 2.46 -12.23
C VAL A 268 0.13 3.46 -11.20
N SER A 269 0.39 3.18 -9.93
CA SER A 269 -0.02 4.01 -8.81
C SER A 269 1.16 4.47 -7.96
N LEU A 270 0.93 5.46 -7.14
CA LEU A 270 1.83 5.94 -6.09
C LEU A 270 1.02 6.73 -5.06
N TYR A 271 1.60 6.95 -3.89
CA TYR A 271 1.11 7.98 -2.97
C TYR A 271 2.26 8.90 -2.53
N VAL A 272 1.92 10.11 -2.14
CA VAL A 272 2.89 11.17 -1.88
C VAL A 272 2.39 12.10 -0.78
N ASN A 273 3.30 12.66 0.01
CA ASN A 273 2.93 13.67 1.01
C ASN A 273 2.36 14.92 0.32
N ASP A 274 1.25 15.46 0.82
CA ASP A 274 0.58 16.63 0.23
C ASP A 274 1.42 17.91 0.28
N PHE A 275 2.37 17.98 1.20
CA PHE A 275 3.34 19.07 1.28
C PHE A 275 4.50 18.95 0.27
N ASN A 276 4.66 17.81 -0.42
CA ASN A 276 5.69 17.61 -1.44
C ASN A 276 5.24 18.16 -2.80
N ALA A 277 5.13 19.49 -2.87
CA ALA A 277 4.67 20.18 -4.08
C ALA A 277 5.52 19.87 -5.34
N PRO A 278 6.86 19.75 -5.28
CA PRO A 278 7.66 19.36 -6.44
C PRO A 278 7.29 17.98 -6.99
N ALA A 279 7.13 16.98 -6.13
CA ALA A 279 6.74 15.62 -6.56
C ALA A 279 5.33 15.59 -7.16
N LEU A 280 4.37 16.27 -6.52
CA LEU A 280 3.01 16.41 -7.05
C LEU A 280 2.97 17.04 -8.44
N ALA A 281 3.79 18.06 -8.70
CA ALA A 281 3.90 18.69 -10.00
C ALA A 281 4.42 17.71 -11.07
N VAL A 282 5.46 16.92 -10.73
CA VAL A 282 6.00 15.87 -11.61
C VAL A 282 4.93 14.83 -11.94
N TYR A 283 4.22 14.31 -10.93
CA TYR A 283 3.22 13.26 -11.13
C TYR A 283 2.05 13.74 -11.98
N ARG A 284 1.52 14.94 -11.73
CA ARG A 284 0.46 15.54 -12.55
C ARG A 284 0.91 15.73 -14.00
N ARG A 285 2.16 16.19 -14.21
CA ARG A 285 2.75 16.35 -15.55
C ARG A 285 2.87 15.02 -16.29
N LEU A 286 3.07 13.93 -15.59
CA LEU A 286 3.14 12.58 -16.15
C LEU A 286 1.76 11.92 -16.37
N GLY A 287 0.67 12.60 -16.03
CA GLY A 287 -0.70 12.13 -16.25
C GLY A 287 -1.30 11.39 -15.08
N PHE A 288 -0.63 11.33 -13.92
CA PHE A 288 -1.24 10.80 -12.71
C PHE A 288 -2.41 11.68 -12.26
N ARG A 289 -3.48 11.02 -11.83
CA ARG A 289 -4.66 11.65 -11.26
C ARG A 289 -4.92 11.10 -9.87
N GLU A 290 -5.40 11.95 -8.97
CA GLU A 290 -5.79 11.53 -7.62
C GLU A 290 -7.00 10.60 -7.70
N THR A 291 -6.89 9.43 -7.08
CA THR A 291 -7.92 8.38 -7.01
C THR A 291 -8.42 8.18 -5.58
N GLY A 292 -7.70 8.68 -4.60
CA GLY A 292 -8.01 8.54 -3.19
C GLY A 292 -7.02 9.28 -2.32
N THR A 293 -7.13 9.07 -1.03
CA THR A 293 -6.23 9.65 -0.04
C THR A 293 -5.83 8.59 0.98
N LEU A 294 -4.54 8.41 1.19
CA LEU A 294 -3.99 7.62 2.28
C LEU A 294 -3.59 8.50 3.46
N MET A 295 -3.39 7.88 4.58
CA MET A 295 -2.82 8.46 5.80
C MET A 295 -1.78 7.49 6.34
N SER A 296 -0.69 8.03 6.90
CA SER A 296 0.32 7.26 7.64
C SER A 296 0.53 7.83 9.02
N VAL A 297 0.69 6.93 9.99
CA VAL A 297 1.12 7.22 11.35
C VAL A 297 2.42 6.46 11.56
N LEU A 298 3.52 7.15 11.85
CA LEU A 298 4.87 6.59 11.98
C LEU A 298 5.28 6.58 13.46
N PHE A 299 5.92 5.50 13.90
CA PHE A 299 6.40 5.30 15.28
C PHE A 299 7.90 5.35 15.39
#